data_8bf193fe39ec779e80a17650e75265a2
#
_entry.id   8bf193fe39ec779e80a17650e75265a2
#
_cell.length_a   1.000
_cell.length_b   1.000
_cell.length_c   1.000
_cell.angle_alpha   90.00
_cell.angle_beta   90.00
_cell.angle_gamma   90.00
#
_symmetry.space_group_name_H-M   'P 1'
#
loop_
_entity.id
_entity.type
_entity.pdbx_description
1 polymer ?
#
loop_
_entity_poly.entity_id
_entity_poly.type
_entity_poly.pdbx_seq_one_letter_code
_entity_poly.pdbx_strand_id
1 'polypeptide(L)'
;MSGENPDNIEMNILFLTLNRVSDLSERGIYTDLMREFICHGHRVYMVVPAERRFHESTSIKESCGAQILRVKTLNIQKSNVVEKGIGTLLLEMQYQCAIKRYWKDIRFDLILYSTPPITFNRVISSQKKRCKAKSYLLLKDIFPQNAVDLGMFSKRSLI
;
A
#
# COMPACT_ATOMS: atom_id res chain seq x y z
N MET A 1 16.64 -18.68 27.11
CA MET A 1 17.53 -19.08 26.01
C MET A 1 16.69 -18.90 24.73
N SER A 2 16.79 -17.73 24.13
CA SER A 2 16.12 -17.39 22.87
C SER A 2 16.93 -18.03 21.74
N GLY A 3 16.37 -19.08 21.13
CA GLY A 3 16.94 -19.66 19.92
C GLY A 3 16.84 -18.66 18.76
N GLU A 4 17.92 -17.97 18.46
CA GLU A 4 18.07 -17.27 17.21
C GLU A 4 18.02 -18.30 16.08
N ASN A 5 16.95 -18.27 15.32
CA ASN A 5 16.82 -19.07 14.10
C ASN A 5 17.78 -18.47 13.05
N PRO A 6 18.85 -19.17 12.61
CA PRO A 6 19.88 -18.58 11.75
C PRO A 6 19.42 -18.17 10.35
N ASP A 7 18.16 -18.48 9.99
CA ASP A 7 17.57 -18.18 8.68
C ASP A 7 16.67 -16.94 8.64
N ASN A 8 16.57 -16.16 9.72
CA ASN A 8 15.71 -15.00 9.74
C ASN A 8 16.42 -13.77 9.15
N ILE A 9 16.46 -13.68 7.82
CA ILE A 9 16.97 -12.50 7.11
C ILE A 9 16.03 -11.32 7.35
N GLU A 10 16.52 -10.30 8.06
CA GLU A 10 15.79 -9.05 8.23
C GLU A 10 15.52 -8.40 6.87
N MET A 11 14.27 -8.09 6.56
CA MET A 11 13.86 -7.46 5.31
C MET A 11 13.21 -6.10 5.56
N ASN A 12 13.43 -5.17 4.64
CA ASN A 12 12.67 -3.92 4.54
C ASN A 12 11.45 -4.16 3.62
N ILE A 13 10.27 -4.17 4.19
CA ILE A 13 9.01 -4.46 3.50
C ILE A 13 8.27 -3.16 3.25
N LEU A 14 8.04 -2.83 1.97
CA LEU A 14 7.19 -1.72 1.55
C LEU A 14 5.77 -2.21 1.30
N PHE A 15 4.79 -1.69 2.02
CA PHE A 15 3.38 -1.98 1.80
C PHE A 15 2.64 -0.78 1.20
N LEU A 16 2.02 -0.98 0.03
CA LEU A 16 1.23 0.02 -0.69
C LEU A 16 -0.25 -0.32 -0.60
N THR A 17 -1.06 0.58 -0.09
CA THR A 17 -2.52 0.36 0.02
C THR A 17 -3.30 1.65 -0.25
N LEU A 18 -4.55 1.51 -0.69
CA LEU A 18 -5.54 2.59 -0.78
C LEU A 18 -6.38 2.72 0.49
N ASN A 19 -6.27 1.77 1.41
CA ASN A 19 -6.98 1.82 2.66
C ASN A 19 -6.32 2.81 3.60
N ARG A 20 -7.13 3.62 4.26
CA ARG A 20 -6.66 4.46 5.35
C ARG A 20 -6.32 3.56 6.55
N VAL A 21 -5.07 3.59 6.97
CA VAL A 21 -4.61 2.96 8.21
C VAL A 21 -4.17 4.07 9.15
N SER A 22 -4.86 4.20 10.27
CA SER A 22 -4.57 5.23 11.27
C SER A 22 -3.53 4.76 12.28
N ASP A 23 -3.63 3.49 12.65
CA ASP A 23 -2.75 2.86 13.64
C ASP A 23 -2.66 1.35 13.38
N LEU A 24 -1.49 0.76 13.63
CA LEU A 24 -1.31 -0.68 13.52
C LEU A 24 -1.90 -1.45 14.72
N SER A 25 -2.24 -0.80 15.82
CA SER A 25 -2.91 -1.44 16.95
C SER A 25 -4.35 -1.86 16.62
N GLU A 26 -4.99 -1.22 15.65
CA GLU A 26 -6.32 -1.60 15.17
C GLU A 26 -6.28 -2.99 14.52
N ARG A 27 -7.31 -3.83 14.78
CA ARG A 27 -7.41 -5.13 14.13
C ARG A 27 -7.87 -5.00 12.69
N GLY A 28 -7.22 -5.73 11.82
CA GLY A 28 -7.54 -5.79 10.39
C GLY A 28 -6.56 -6.63 9.61
N ILE A 29 -6.99 -7.13 8.47
CA ILE A 29 -6.17 -8.06 7.65
C ILE A 29 -4.77 -7.49 7.36
N TYR A 30 -4.68 -6.20 7.04
CA TYR A 30 -3.41 -5.57 6.72
C TYR A 30 -2.59 -5.25 7.96
N THR A 31 -3.23 -4.72 8.99
CA THR A 31 -2.56 -4.37 10.24
C THR A 31 -2.04 -5.60 10.96
N ASP A 32 -2.84 -6.69 10.99
CA ASP A 32 -2.43 -7.96 11.58
C ASP A 32 -1.24 -8.55 10.82
N LEU A 33 -1.28 -8.57 9.48
CA LEU A 33 -0.18 -9.02 8.64
C LEU A 33 1.10 -8.20 8.85
N MET A 34 0.99 -6.88 8.94
CA MET A 34 2.15 -6.01 9.17
C MET A 34 2.77 -6.23 10.55
N ARG A 35 1.93 -6.41 11.58
CA ARG A 35 2.44 -6.75 12.91
C ARG A 35 3.17 -8.10 12.93
N GLU A 36 2.66 -9.07 12.18
CA GLU A 36 3.30 -10.39 12.08
C GLU A 36 4.69 -10.28 11.46
N PHE A 37 4.86 -9.50 10.39
CA PHE A 37 6.19 -9.23 9.84
C PHE A 37 7.12 -8.57 10.86
N ILE A 38 6.63 -7.63 11.64
CA ILE A 38 7.44 -6.96 12.68
C ILE A 38 7.82 -7.96 13.77
N CYS A 39 6.90 -8.81 14.22
CA CYS A 39 7.18 -9.88 15.20
C CYS A 39 8.25 -10.87 14.72
N HIS A 40 8.36 -11.05 13.38
CA HIS A 40 9.42 -11.87 12.76
C HIS A 40 10.71 -11.08 12.46
N GLY A 41 10.87 -9.89 13.00
CA GLY A 41 12.10 -9.09 12.89
C GLY A 41 12.25 -8.31 11.60
N HIS A 42 11.19 -8.15 10.80
CA HIS A 42 11.24 -7.34 9.58
C HIS A 42 10.90 -5.88 9.85
N ARG A 43 11.47 -4.98 9.07
CA ARG A 43 11.13 -3.55 9.10
C ARG A 43 9.99 -3.26 8.13
N VAL A 44 8.92 -2.67 8.62
CA VAL A 44 7.72 -2.40 7.84
C VAL A 44 7.56 -0.92 7.56
N TYR A 45 7.36 -0.61 6.29
CA TYR A 45 7.14 0.73 5.75
C TYR A 45 5.81 0.73 4.99
N MET A 46 4.84 1.47 5.47
CA MET A 46 3.50 1.53 4.88
C MET A 46 3.28 2.87 4.19
N VAL A 47 2.72 2.85 2.99
CA VAL A 47 2.23 4.07 2.33
C VAL A 47 0.71 4.01 2.26
N VAL A 48 0.08 5.01 2.86
CA VAL A 48 -1.39 5.11 2.96
C VAL A 48 -1.87 6.48 2.49
N PRO A 49 -3.09 6.58 1.93
CA PRO A 49 -3.63 7.87 1.51
C PRO A 49 -4.09 8.69 2.72
N ALA A 50 -3.77 9.98 2.69
CA ALA A 50 -4.39 11.03 3.51
C ALA A 50 -5.24 11.89 2.58
N GLU A 51 -6.51 11.51 2.39
CA GLU A 51 -7.40 12.18 1.45
C GLU A 51 -7.68 13.63 1.85
N ARG A 52 -7.81 14.51 0.87
CA ARG A 52 -8.01 15.96 1.03
C ARG A 52 -9.11 16.31 2.04
N ARG A 53 -10.19 15.51 2.08
CA ARG A 53 -11.33 15.73 3.01
C ARG A 53 -10.94 15.64 4.49
N PHE A 54 -9.81 15.02 4.85
CA PHE A 54 -9.34 14.93 6.23
C PHE A 54 -8.39 16.07 6.63
N HIS A 55 -8.07 16.99 5.70
CA HIS A 55 -7.21 18.14 5.93
C HIS A 55 -5.80 17.80 6.49
N GLU A 56 -5.35 16.56 6.29
CA GLU A 56 -4.06 16.08 6.74
C GLU A 56 -2.96 16.43 5.71
N SER A 57 -1.77 16.78 6.19
CA SER A 57 -0.57 16.94 5.34
C SER A 57 0.20 15.63 5.22
N THR A 58 1.08 15.54 4.22
CA THR A 58 1.98 14.38 4.11
C THR A 58 2.93 14.34 5.31
N SER A 59 2.93 13.20 6.02
CA SER A 59 3.70 13.01 7.25
C SER A 59 4.06 11.54 7.46
N ILE A 60 5.08 11.29 8.28
CA ILE A 60 5.40 9.95 8.80
C ILE A 60 4.87 9.84 10.22
N LYS A 61 4.24 8.71 10.53
CA LYS A 61 3.88 8.29 11.88
C LYS A 61 4.52 6.92 12.16
N GLU A 62 5.06 6.75 13.35
CA GLU A 62 5.45 5.43 13.83
C GLU A 62 4.30 4.78 14.60
N SER A 63 4.09 3.48 14.38
CA SER A 63 3.07 2.69 15.07
C SER A 63 3.50 1.24 15.15
N CYS A 64 3.57 0.68 16.35
CA CYS A 64 3.94 -0.72 16.62
C CYS A 64 5.23 -1.18 15.91
N GLY A 65 6.22 -0.28 15.75
CA GLY A 65 7.49 -0.60 15.07
C GLY A 65 7.46 -0.44 13.54
N ALA A 66 6.33 -0.04 12.94
CA ALA A 66 6.25 0.31 11.54
C ALA A 66 6.33 1.82 11.32
N GLN A 67 6.85 2.22 10.16
CA GLN A 67 6.74 3.59 9.66
C GLN A 67 5.57 3.72 8.70
N ILE A 68 4.61 4.58 9.02
CA ILE A 68 3.42 4.85 8.20
C ILE A 68 3.57 6.20 7.53
N LEU A 69 3.84 6.22 6.24
CA LEU A 69 3.89 7.43 5.42
C LEU A 69 2.48 7.74 4.93
N ARG A 70 1.87 8.75 5.51
CA ARG A 70 0.57 9.29 5.09
C ARG A 70 0.81 10.28 3.97
N VAL A 71 0.29 10.02 2.81
CA VAL A 71 0.49 10.85 1.62
C VAL A 71 -0.77 11.63 1.31
N LYS A 72 -0.68 12.96 1.32
CA LYS A 72 -1.80 13.83 0.92
C LYS A 72 -2.20 13.52 -0.52
N THR A 73 -3.46 13.11 -0.71
CA THR A 73 -4.06 12.76 -1.99
C THR A 73 -5.35 13.53 -2.23
N LEU A 74 -5.83 13.53 -3.47
CA LEU A 74 -7.21 13.89 -3.75
C LEU A 74 -8.16 12.86 -3.14
N ASN A 75 -9.46 13.17 -3.09
CA ASN A 75 -10.45 12.22 -2.62
C ASN A 75 -10.57 11.07 -3.63
N ILE A 76 -10.29 9.86 -3.18
CA ILE A 76 -10.34 8.63 -3.99
C ILE A 76 -11.60 7.84 -3.64
N GLN A 77 -11.93 7.85 -2.35
CA GLN A 77 -13.14 7.20 -1.83
C GLN A 77 -14.24 8.26 -1.61
N LYS A 78 -15.49 7.90 -1.94
CA LYS A 78 -16.68 8.78 -1.78
C LYS A 78 -16.52 10.13 -2.51
N SER A 79 -16.01 10.12 -3.72
CA SER A 79 -15.89 11.28 -4.62
C SER A 79 -16.70 11.05 -5.90
N ASN A 80 -16.95 12.13 -6.66
CA ASN A 80 -17.56 12.00 -7.96
C ASN A 80 -16.62 11.29 -8.95
N VAL A 81 -17.16 10.80 -10.08
CA VAL A 81 -16.41 9.98 -11.04
C VAL A 81 -15.19 10.71 -11.60
N VAL A 82 -15.31 12.01 -11.85
CA VAL A 82 -14.22 12.84 -12.41
C VAL A 82 -13.09 13.00 -11.39
N GLU A 83 -13.42 13.37 -10.15
CA GLU A 83 -12.43 13.52 -9.08
C GLU A 83 -11.74 12.19 -8.77
N LYS A 84 -12.49 11.08 -8.78
CA LYS A 84 -11.95 9.74 -8.59
C LYS A 84 -10.96 9.37 -9.70
N GLY A 85 -11.28 9.65 -10.96
CA GLY A 85 -10.40 9.39 -12.09
C GLY A 85 -9.09 10.17 -12.01
N ILE A 86 -9.18 11.48 -11.80
CA ILE A 86 -8.00 12.36 -11.65
C ILE A 86 -7.19 11.95 -10.41
N GLY A 87 -7.84 11.69 -9.28
CA GLY A 87 -7.19 11.27 -8.04
C GLY A 87 -6.41 9.98 -8.21
N THR A 88 -6.95 9.02 -8.95
CA THR A 88 -6.27 7.75 -9.24
C THR A 88 -5.02 7.95 -10.12
N LEU A 89 -5.10 8.80 -11.14
CA LEU A 89 -3.94 9.11 -12.01
C LEU A 89 -2.82 9.82 -11.26
N LEU A 90 -3.17 10.73 -10.35
CA LEU A 90 -2.18 11.47 -9.56
C LEU A 90 -1.61 10.68 -8.39
N LEU A 91 -2.32 9.67 -7.90
CA LEU A 91 -1.94 8.90 -6.73
C LEU A 91 -0.55 8.27 -6.86
N GLU A 92 -0.28 7.64 -7.99
CA GLU A 92 1.03 7.01 -8.23
C GLU A 92 2.17 8.01 -8.14
N MET A 93 1.98 9.20 -8.74
CA MET A 93 2.98 10.25 -8.72
C MET A 93 3.18 10.79 -7.30
N GLN A 94 2.09 11.00 -6.57
CA GLN A 94 2.13 11.45 -5.16
C GLN A 94 2.85 10.44 -4.27
N TYR A 95 2.54 9.15 -4.40
CA TYR A 95 3.22 8.08 -3.65
C TYR A 95 4.70 8.00 -4.00
N GLN A 96 5.02 8.02 -5.30
CA GLN A 96 6.41 7.98 -5.76
C GLN A 96 7.24 9.17 -5.26
N CYS A 97 6.70 10.38 -5.33
CA CYS A 97 7.34 11.58 -4.81
C CYS A 97 7.55 11.52 -3.30
N ALA A 98 6.54 11.05 -2.56
CA ALA A 98 6.61 10.91 -1.11
C ALA A 98 7.67 9.87 -0.71
N ILE A 99 7.66 8.68 -1.30
CA ILE A 99 8.67 7.65 -1.05
C ILE A 99 10.08 8.17 -1.34
N LYS A 100 10.26 8.85 -2.48
CA LYS A 100 11.55 9.45 -2.85
C LYS A 100 12.00 10.53 -1.86
N ARG A 101 11.08 11.32 -1.31
CA ARG A 101 11.38 12.39 -0.37
C ARG A 101 11.74 11.87 1.01
N TYR A 102 10.98 10.90 1.53
CA TYR A 102 11.11 10.45 2.91
C TYR A 102 11.96 9.21 3.08
N TRP A 103 12.06 8.34 2.05
CA TRP A 103 12.75 7.05 2.12
C TRP A 103 13.73 6.83 0.96
N LYS A 104 14.38 7.90 0.49
CA LYS A 104 15.34 7.84 -0.63
C LYS A 104 16.50 6.87 -0.36
N ASP A 105 16.95 6.78 0.89
CA ASP A 105 18.11 6.01 1.30
C ASP A 105 17.75 4.57 1.75
N ILE A 106 16.44 4.29 1.88
CA ILE A 106 15.97 2.97 2.28
C ILE A 106 15.88 2.06 1.04
N ARG A 107 16.50 0.89 1.12
CA ARG A 107 16.36 -0.16 0.12
C ARG A 107 15.31 -1.16 0.59
N PHE A 108 14.30 -1.37 -0.21
CA PHE A 108 13.24 -2.34 0.05
C PHE A 108 13.60 -3.68 -0.58
N ASP A 109 13.34 -4.77 0.14
CA ASP A 109 13.55 -6.14 -0.32
C ASP A 109 12.25 -6.73 -0.89
N LEU A 110 11.11 -6.37 -0.29
CA LEU A 110 9.79 -6.83 -0.68
C LEU A 110 8.82 -5.65 -0.82
N ILE A 111 8.05 -5.65 -1.90
CA ILE A 111 6.96 -4.71 -2.13
C ILE A 111 5.65 -5.48 -2.08
N LEU A 112 4.87 -5.27 -1.03
CA LEU A 112 3.50 -5.77 -0.93
C LEU A 112 2.52 -4.71 -1.39
N TYR A 113 1.48 -5.10 -2.09
CA TYR A 113 0.42 -4.19 -2.50
C TYR A 113 -0.92 -4.90 -2.59
N SER A 114 -1.99 -4.16 -2.32
CA SER A 114 -3.35 -4.69 -2.36
C SER A 114 -4.08 -4.28 -3.64
N THR A 115 -5.13 -5.00 -3.97
CA THR A 115 -6.06 -4.62 -5.05
C THR A 115 -6.79 -3.30 -4.77
N PRO A 116 -7.10 -2.48 -5.82
CA PRO A 116 -6.85 -2.71 -7.24
C PRO A 116 -5.40 -2.43 -7.64
N PRO A 117 -4.73 -3.36 -8.34
CA PRO A 117 -3.29 -3.27 -8.64
C PRO A 117 -2.94 -2.18 -9.65
N ILE A 118 -3.90 -1.73 -10.45
CA ILE A 118 -3.69 -0.78 -11.56
C ILE A 118 -3.11 0.56 -11.07
N THR A 119 -3.39 0.94 -9.82
CA THR A 119 -2.99 2.23 -9.25
C THR A 119 -1.56 2.28 -8.73
N PHE A 120 -0.77 1.20 -8.82
CA PHE A 120 0.58 1.15 -8.23
C PHE A 120 1.68 0.73 -9.21
N ASN A 121 1.37 0.53 -10.48
CA ASN A 121 2.31 -0.04 -11.45
C ASN A 121 3.60 0.77 -11.59
N ARG A 122 3.52 2.07 -11.67
CA ARG A 122 4.70 2.95 -11.81
C ARG A 122 5.52 2.98 -10.53
N VAL A 123 4.86 3.05 -9.37
CA VAL A 123 5.53 3.04 -8.06
C VAL A 123 6.28 1.72 -7.88
N ILE A 124 5.61 0.58 -8.11
CA ILE A 124 6.21 -0.75 -7.99
C ILE A 124 7.39 -0.90 -8.95
N SER A 125 7.22 -0.56 -10.23
CA SER A 125 8.29 -0.65 -11.24
C SER A 125 9.49 0.22 -10.88
N SER A 126 9.26 1.43 -10.40
CA SER A 126 10.30 2.34 -9.96
C SER A 126 11.08 1.77 -8.76
N GLN A 127 10.39 1.25 -7.74
CA GLN A 127 11.04 0.69 -6.56
C GLN A 127 11.74 -0.63 -6.87
N LYS A 128 11.18 -1.49 -7.72
CA LYS A 128 11.86 -2.71 -8.20
C LYS A 128 13.16 -2.39 -8.91
N LYS A 129 13.16 -1.40 -9.79
CA LYS A 129 14.39 -0.97 -10.50
C LYS A 129 15.42 -0.40 -9.53
N ARG A 130 15.00 0.42 -8.56
CA ARG A 130 15.90 1.06 -7.59
C ARG A 130 16.48 0.08 -6.59
N CYS A 131 15.66 -0.82 -6.05
CA CYS A 131 16.01 -1.66 -4.90
C CYS A 131 16.31 -3.12 -5.29
N LYS A 132 15.98 -3.54 -6.53
CA LYS A 132 15.93 -4.95 -6.96
C LYS A 132 14.92 -5.78 -6.14
N ALA A 133 13.91 -5.12 -5.58
CA ALA A 133 12.92 -5.72 -4.71
C ALA A 133 12.04 -6.74 -5.44
N LYS A 134 11.62 -7.78 -4.73
CA LYS A 134 10.53 -8.66 -5.15
C LYS A 134 9.19 -7.95 -4.93
N SER A 135 8.14 -8.35 -5.66
CA SER A 135 6.80 -7.80 -5.46
C SER A 135 5.78 -8.92 -5.28
N TYR A 136 4.84 -8.70 -4.37
CA TYR A 136 3.78 -9.64 -4.06
C TYR A 136 2.44 -8.93 -4.00
N LEU A 137 1.45 -9.43 -4.75
CA LEU A 137 0.09 -8.89 -4.78
C LEU A 137 -0.78 -9.63 -3.76
N LEU A 138 -1.36 -8.88 -2.85
CA LEU A 138 -2.44 -9.35 -1.97
C LEU A 138 -3.77 -9.26 -2.72
N LEU A 139 -4.10 -10.31 -3.46
CA LEU A 139 -5.30 -10.38 -4.28
C LEU A 139 -6.50 -10.74 -3.39
N LYS A 140 -7.38 -9.77 -3.13
CA LYS A 140 -8.61 -9.98 -2.37
C LYS A 140 -9.81 -10.21 -3.28
N ASP A 141 -9.93 -9.37 -4.30
CA ASP A 141 -11.08 -9.34 -5.19
C ASP A 141 -10.63 -9.40 -6.64
N ILE A 142 -11.21 -10.30 -7.40
CA ILE A 142 -10.98 -10.42 -8.85
C ILE A 142 -12.06 -9.59 -9.56
N PHE A 143 -11.88 -8.27 -9.54
CA PHE A 143 -12.72 -7.39 -10.34
C PHE A 143 -12.26 -7.42 -11.82
N PRO A 144 -13.12 -7.48 -12.82
CA PRO A 144 -14.59 -7.37 -12.75
C PRO A 144 -15.34 -8.70 -12.51
N GLN A 145 -14.66 -9.84 -12.40
CA GLN A 145 -15.30 -11.14 -12.28
C GLN A 145 -16.26 -11.21 -11.09
N ASN A 146 -15.85 -10.72 -9.92
CA ASN A 146 -16.72 -10.68 -8.74
C ASN A 146 -18.05 -9.94 -9.01
N ALA A 147 -17.99 -8.84 -9.76
CA ALA A 147 -19.18 -8.05 -10.08
C ALA A 147 -20.12 -8.78 -11.05
N VAL A 148 -19.57 -9.60 -11.95
CA VAL A 148 -20.34 -10.48 -12.83
C VAL A 148 -20.99 -11.62 -12.03
N ASP A 149 -20.24 -12.25 -11.13
CA ASP A 149 -20.72 -13.38 -10.32
C ASP A 149 -21.80 -12.94 -9.32
N LEU A 150 -21.72 -11.68 -8.84
CA LEU A 150 -22.75 -11.05 -8.01
C LEU A 150 -23.94 -10.50 -8.82
N GLY A 151 -23.97 -10.69 -10.14
CA GLY A 151 -25.05 -10.24 -11.01
C GLY A 151 -25.11 -8.72 -11.23
N MET A 152 -24.08 -7.97 -10.80
CA MET A 152 -24.02 -6.51 -10.98
C MET A 152 -23.71 -6.11 -12.42
N PHE A 153 -23.03 -6.97 -13.18
CA PHE A 153 -22.72 -6.78 -14.60
C PHE A 153 -23.03 -8.03 -15.41
N SER A 154 -23.46 -7.84 -16.64
CA SER A 154 -23.59 -8.95 -17.60
C SER A 154 -22.21 -9.32 -18.15
N LYS A 155 -21.97 -10.62 -18.41
CA LYS A 155 -20.78 -11.13 -19.11
C LYS A 155 -20.55 -10.49 -20.49
N ARG A 156 -21.58 -9.87 -21.06
CA ARG A 156 -21.53 -9.17 -22.35
C ARG A 156 -21.44 -7.64 -22.22
N SER A 157 -21.39 -7.11 -21.00
CA SER A 157 -21.22 -5.68 -20.78
C SER A 157 -19.76 -5.31 -21.10
N LEU A 158 -19.59 -4.42 -22.06
CA LEU A 158 -18.27 -3.77 -22.29
C LEU A 158 -17.97 -2.88 -21.07
N ILE A 159 -16.91 -3.23 -20.36
CA ILE A 159 -16.37 -2.44 -19.24
C ILE A 159 -15.30 -1.52 -19.78
#